data_16e6e3d4a7882b98f13faa4c0dfc4c4e
#
_entry.id   16e6e3d4a7882b98f13faa4c0dfc4c4e
#
_cell.length_a   1.000
_cell.length_b   1.000
_cell.length_c   1.000
_cell.angle_alpha   90.00
_cell.angle_beta   90.00
_cell.angle_gamma   90.00
#
_symmetry.space_group_name_H-M   'P 1'
#
loop_
_entity.id
_entity.type
_entity.pdbx_description
1 polymer ?
#
loop_
_entity_poly.entity_id
_entity_poly.type
_entity_poly.pdbx_seq_one_letter_code
_entity_poly.pdbx_strand_id
1 'polypeptide(L)'
;MGTMTEKQLKTLELVDELGDGGAKFLELRRETNEKQPRSFTQAEALKYLECSQKVLTDLTKALGIDPKRYAEVGIQYYLTLEELYLIRDNMPNTTVLKKRHKPFQRTAKQKTQIIAVQNQKGGVSKTSLSNAIATGLAINYHVGYKICLIDMDGQSTLTSFYPPVHKHETKHIERNGAKYISDARTSIGDLMTLDPNTETFQDDVRNAVSDTLIPNLKIIPASQSDRDTESLSTSDDLKKQNVDPTTRLKNILDALDGEFDIILIDTPPSLGFATLNSYFAATSVLIPCKAEHNDTDATCAYFQYLDSIIGNFIAKGHQGYDFAKIVISNWKGSDSELDIFNALVSQFGDAVLSTKMKHSEAVKRCASEHSSVFEFSRSMDSKKGKALEAAQANCKEVVADIHKLITDVWKQQDKGEE
;
A
#
# COMPACT_ATOMS: atom_id res chain seq x y z
N MET A 1 47.70 3.23 2.01
CA MET A 1 46.55 3.48 2.89
C MET A 1 47.06 4.19 4.12
N GLY A 2 46.59 5.43 4.37
CA GLY A 2 47.04 6.20 5.54
C GLY A 2 46.49 5.57 6.83
N THR A 3 47.29 5.60 7.89
CA THR A 3 46.88 5.17 9.24
C THR A 3 45.75 6.06 9.74
N MET A 4 44.61 5.46 10.11
CA MET A 4 43.46 6.17 10.70
C MET A 4 43.89 6.90 11.99
N THR A 5 43.34 8.07 12.20
CA THR A 5 43.55 8.82 13.47
C THR A 5 42.73 8.17 14.59
N GLU A 6 43.12 8.36 15.85
CA GLU A 6 42.39 7.88 17.02
C GLU A 6 40.92 8.37 17.02
N LYS A 7 40.66 9.60 16.55
CA LYS A 7 39.34 10.16 16.42
C LYS A 7 38.50 9.42 15.36
N GLN A 8 39.09 8.98 14.26
CA GLN A 8 38.41 8.19 13.22
C GLN A 8 38.07 6.81 13.73
N LEU A 9 38.95 6.15 14.47
CA LEU A 9 38.70 4.85 15.08
C LEU A 9 37.54 4.90 16.09
N LYS A 10 37.59 5.89 17.03
CA LYS A 10 36.46 6.10 17.97
C LYS A 10 35.13 6.39 17.29
N THR A 11 35.18 7.10 16.14
CA THR A 11 33.93 7.35 15.36
C THR A 11 33.36 6.08 14.75
N LEU A 12 34.23 5.20 14.23
CA LEU A 12 33.80 3.89 13.70
C LEU A 12 33.20 3.00 14.80
N GLU A 13 33.84 2.92 15.95
CA GLU A 13 33.34 2.19 17.13
C GLU A 13 31.95 2.70 17.55
N LEU A 14 31.77 4.02 17.67
CA LEU A 14 30.49 4.63 18.01
C LEU A 14 29.39 4.30 16.97
N VAL A 15 29.69 4.40 15.68
CA VAL A 15 28.72 4.12 14.61
C VAL A 15 28.35 2.64 14.60
N ASP A 16 29.29 1.75 14.89
CA ASP A 16 29.07 0.32 15.00
C ASP A 16 28.17 -0.04 16.19
N GLU A 17 28.44 0.56 17.37
CA GLU A 17 27.57 0.42 18.55
C GLU A 17 26.13 0.91 18.30
N LEU A 18 25.96 2.06 17.60
CA LEU A 18 24.64 2.58 17.22
C LEU A 18 23.93 1.63 16.26
N GLY A 19 24.66 1.05 15.32
CA GLY A 19 24.13 0.08 14.36
C GLY A 19 23.64 -1.19 15.06
N ASP A 20 24.41 -1.71 16.02
CA ASP A 20 24.04 -2.89 16.81
C ASP A 20 22.86 -2.63 17.74
N GLY A 21 22.84 -1.47 18.39
CA GLY A 21 21.72 -1.04 19.21
C GLY A 21 20.44 -0.91 18.41
N GLY A 22 20.51 -0.34 17.21
CA GLY A 22 19.40 -0.24 16.27
C GLY A 22 18.88 -1.61 15.83
N ALA A 23 19.77 -2.54 15.48
CA ALA A 23 19.39 -3.88 15.07
C ALA A 23 18.67 -4.65 16.21
N LYS A 24 19.21 -4.60 17.43
CA LYS A 24 18.57 -5.21 18.62
C LYS A 24 17.20 -4.63 18.91
N PHE A 25 17.06 -3.30 18.80
CA PHE A 25 15.78 -2.62 19.03
C PHE A 25 14.71 -3.06 18.02
N LEU A 26 15.08 -3.19 16.74
CA LEU A 26 14.18 -3.64 15.69
C LEU A 26 13.76 -5.10 15.88
N GLU A 27 14.68 -5.97 16.29
CA GLU A 27 14.39 -7.38 16.59
C GLU A 27 13.41 -7.53 17.76
N LEU A 28 13.64 -6.82 18.87
CA LEU A 28 12.72 -6.79 20.02
C LEU A 28 11.31 -6.36 19.61
N ARG A 29 11.19 -5.37 18.71
CA ARG A 29 9.88 -4.95 18.20
C ARG A 29 9.21 -6.00 17.32
N ARG A 30 9.98 -6.77 16.56
CA ARG A 30 9.45 -7.88 15.75
C ARG A 30 8.94 -9.02 16.63
N GLU A 31 9.70 -9.43 17.63
CA GLU A 31 9.31 -10.49 18.58
C GLU A 31 8.06 -10.12 19.40
N THR A 32 7.92 -8.85 19.78
CA THR A 32 6.79 -8.37 20.57
C THR A 32 5.53 -8.10 19.77
N ASN A 33 5.64 -7.92 18.45
CA ASN A 33 4.55 -7.52 17.55
C ASN A 33 4.40 -8.50 16.37
N GLU A 34 4.32 -9.81 16.66
CA GLU A 34 4.00 -10.78 15.61
C GLU A 34 2.61 -10.49 15.05
N LYS A 35 2.57 -9.97 13.82
CA LYS A 35 1.33 -9.63 13.14
C LYS A 35 0.51 -10.88 12.87
N GLN A 36 -0.75 -10.87 13.31
CA GLN A 36 -1.68 -11.97 13.10
C GLN A 36 -2.66 -11.64 11.97
N PRO A 37 -3.09 -12.64 11.17
CA PRO A 37 -4.16 -12.45 10.21
C PRO A 37 -5.42 -11.92 10.87
N ARG A 38 -6.13 -11.02 10.19
CA ARG A 38 -7.43 -10.55 10.68
C ARG A 38 -8.40 -11.70 10.83
N SER A 39 -9.02 -11.78 12.00
CA SER A 39 -10.15 -12.66 12.25
C SER A 39 -11.48 -11.89 12.17
N PHE A 40 -12.54 -12.60 11.82
CA PHE A 40 -13.90 -12.07 11.74
C PHE A 40 -14.79 -12.77 12.75
N THR A 41 -15.50 -11.98 13.55
CA THR A 41 -16.58 -12.48 14.41
C THR A 41 -17.79 -12.91 13.57
N GLN A 42 -18.73 -13.65 14.16
CA GLN A 42 -19.95 -14.04 13.47
C GLN A 42 -20.72 -12.84 12.91
N ALA A 43 -20.85 -11.77 13.71
CA ALA A 43 -21.55 -10.55 13.31
C ALA A 43 -20.86 -9.84 12.12
N GLU A 44 -19.51 -9.77 12.14
CA GLU A 44 -18.74 -9.22 11.03
C GLU A 44 -18.86 -10.08 9.78
N ALA A 45 -18.79 -11.42 9.91
CA ALA A 45 -18.93 -12.34 8.80
C ALA A 45 -20.33 -12.24 8.14
N LEU A 46 -21.40 -12.18 8.94
CA LEU A 46 -22.77 -12.00 8.45
C LEU A 46 -22.93 -10.68 7.69
N LYS A 47 -22.34 -9.60 8.23
CA LYS A 47 -22.36 -8.28 7.58
C LYS A 47 -21.51 -8.26 6.31
N TYR A 48 -20.34 -8.90 6.32
CA TYR A 48 -19.44 -8.98 5.18
C TYR A 48 -20.05 -9.77 4.02
N LEU A 49 -20.63 -10.95 4.33
CA LEU A 49 -21.24 -11.84 3.37
C LEU A 49 -22.71 -11.48 3.04
N GLU A 50 -23.31 -10.52 3.73
CA GLU A 50 -24.71 -10.11 3.58
C GLU A 50 -25.68 -11.30 3.61
N CYS A 51 -25.42 -12.31 4.44
CA CYS A 51 -26.19 -13.53 4.50
C CYS A 51 -26.83 -13.74 5.89
N SER A 52 -27.79 -14.68 5.96
CA SER A 52 -28.39 -15.07 7.23
C SER A 52 -27.48 -16.02 8.03
N GLN A 53 -27.66 -16.05 9.35
CA GLN A 53 -26.93 -16.95 10.25
C GLN A 53 -27.08 -18.42 9.82
N LYS A 54 -28.24 -18.80 9.35
CA LYS A 54 -28.51 -20.18 8.88
C LYS A 54 -27.61 -20.51 7.69
N VAL A 55 -27.54 -19.62 6.68
CA VAL A 55 -26.69 -19.82 5.48
C VAL A 55 -25.20 -19.91 5.89
N LEU A 56 -24.74 -19.02 6.77
CA LEU A 56 -23.36 -19.06 7.25
C LEU A 56 -23.05 -20.38 7.97
N THR A 57 -23.94 -20.84 8.86
CA THR A 57 -23.76 -22.09 9.61
C THR A 57 -23.79 -23.31 8.70
N ASP A 58 -24.71 -23.36 7.74
CA ASP A 58 -24.83 -24.49 6.80
C ASP A 58 -23.58 -24.56 5.90
N LEU A 59 -23.07 -23.42 5.43
CA LEU A 59 -21.88 -23.35 4.57
C LEU A 59 -20.58 -23.68 5.33
N THR A 60 -20.38 -23.14 6.54
CA THR A 60 -19.20 -23.49 7.35
C THR A 60 -19.16 -24.99 7.62
N LYS A 61 -20.31 -25.60 7.94
CA LYS A 61 -20.41 -27.05 8.13
C LYS A 61 -20.13 -27.84 6.85
N ALA A 62 -20.70 -27.42 5.73
CA ALA A 62 -20.50 -28.10 4.43
C ALA A 62 -19.06 -28.04 3.94
N LEU A 63 -18.35 -26.93 4.24
CA LEU A 63 -16.96 -26.71 3.86
C LEU A 63 -15.94 -27.26 4.88
N GLY A 64 -16.41 -27.87 5.98
CA GLY A 64 -15.52 -28.39 7.03
C GLY A 64 -14.80 -27.29 7.84
N ILE A 65 -15.32 -26.07 7.82
CA ILE A 65 -14.77 -24.95 8.58
C ILE A 65 -15.34 -24.99 10.01
N ASP A 66 -14.47 -25.05 11.01
CA ASP A 66 -14.87 -24.91 12.41
C ASP A 66 -14.61 -23.47 12.92
N PRO A 67 -15.65 -22.62 13.01
CA PRO A 67 -15.48 -21.26 13.51
C PRO A 67 -15.20 -21.20 15.02
N LYS A 68 -15.37 -22.30 15.74
CA LYS A 68 -15.15 -22.38 17.20
C LYS A 68 -13.84 -23.04 17.60
N ARG A 69 -12.95 -23.32 16.65
CA ARG A 69 -11.68 -24.01 16.86
C ARG A 69 -10.75 -23.39 17.93
N TYR A 70 -10.99 -22.14 18.28
CA TYR A 70 -10.24 -21.42 19.31
C TYR A 70 -11.10 -21.03 20.54
N ALA A 71 -12.25 -21.68 20.74
CA ALA A 71 -13.14 -21.38 21.87
C ALA A 71 -12.48 -21.67 23.23
N GLU A 72 -11.62 -22.68 23.31
CA GLU A 72 -10.88 -23.07 24.53
C GLU A 72 -9.92 -21.97 24.99
N VAL A 73 -9.39 -21.16 24.06
CA VAL A 73 -8.51 -20.01 24.38
C VAL A 73 -9.29 -18.68 24.44
N GLY A 74 -10.62 -18.75 24.59
CA GLY A 74 -11.49 -17.58 24.79
C GLY A 74 -12.03 -16.92 23.50
N ILE A 75 -11.63 -17.39 22.31
CA ILE A 75 -12.12 -16.86 21.04
C ILE A 75 -13.37 -17.63 20.61
N GLN A 76 -14.53 -17.07 20.88
CA GLN A 76 -15.82 -17.73 20.69
C GLN A 76 -16.20 -17.99 19.22
N TYR A 77 -15.67 -17.20 18.29
CA TYR A 77 -15.93 -17.32 16.85
C TYR A 77 -14.79 -16.72 16.05
N TYR A 78 -14.25 -17.46 15.10
CA TYR A 78 -13.09 -17.10 14.32
C TYR A 78 -13.26 -17.56 12.87
N LEU A 79 -13.22 -16.63 11.93
CA LEU A 79 -13.08 -16.89 10.51
C LEU A 79 -11.97 -16.02 9.94
N THR A 80 -11.20 -16.56 9.02
CA THR A 80 -10.21 -15.79 8.24
C THR A 80 -10.86 -15.15 7.01
N LEU A 81 -10.17 -14.23 6.36
CA LEU A 81 -10.64 -13.65 5.10
C LEU A 81 -10.70 -14.71 3.98
N GLU A 82 -9.75 -15.64 3.94
CA GLU A 82 -9.74 -16.76 3.01
C GLU A 82 -10.98 -17.65 3.18
N GLU A 83 -11.33 -17.96 4.42
CA GLU A 83 -12.56 -18.72 4.73
C GLU A 83 -13.82 -17.96 4.32
N LEU A 84 -13.84 -16.62 4.49
CA LEU A 84 -14.94 -15.79 4.00
C LEU A 84 -15.05 -15.82 2.48
N TYR A 85 -13.94 -15.80 1.76
CA TYR A 85 -13.93 -15.94 0.31
C TYR A 85 -14.41 -17.33 -0.11
N LEU A 86 -13.94 -18.39 0.56
CA LEU A 86 -14.39 -19.75 0.28
C LEU A 86 -15.91 -19.90 0.52
N ILE A 87 -16.44 -19.34 1.61
CA ILE A 87 -17.88 -19.33 1.90
C ILE A 87 -18.63 -18.53 0.82
N ARG A 88 -18.15 -17.36 0.43
CA ARG A 88 -18.73 -16.53 -0.62
C ARG A 88 -18.86 -17.28 -1.94
N ASP A 89 -17.80 -17.96 -2.35
CA ASP A 89 -17.72 -18.65 -3.63
C ASP A 89 -18.66 -19.88 -3.68
N ASN A 90 -19.01 -20.41 -2.52
CA ASN A 90 -19.97 -21.52 -2.34
C ASN A 90 -21.38 -21.07 -1.92
N MET A 91 -21.68 -19.77 -2.01
CA MET A 91 -23.03 -19.27 -1.69
C MET A 91 -24.12 -19.92 -2.55
N PRO A 92 -25.32 -20.18 -1.98
CA PRO A 92 -26.42 -20.76 -2.72
C PRO A 92 -26.80 -19.95 -3.95
N ASN A 93 -27.20 -20.64 -4.99
CA ASN A 93 -27.50 -20.12 -6.32
C ASN A 93 -28.79 -19.30 -6.39
N THR A 94 -29.12 -18.56 -5.34
CA THR A 94 -30.29 -17.66 -5.38
C THR A 94 -29.91 -16.41 -6.15
N THR A 95 -30.80 -15.90 -6.98
CA THR A 95 -30.60 -14.82 -7.95
C THR A 95 -30.04 -13.54 -7.31
N VAL A 96 -30.34 -13.29 -6.04
CA VAL A 96 -29.88 -12.11 -5.30
C VAL A 96 -28.44 -12.27 -4.80
N LEU A 97 -28.07 -13.41 -4.23
CA LEU A 97 -26.73 -13.65 -3.68
C LEU A 97 -25.69 -13.84 -4.79
N LYS A 98 -26.06 -14.53 -5.88
CA LYS A 98 -25.13 -14.77 -7.00
C LYS A 98 -24.69 -13.51 -7.73
N LYS A 99 -25.53 -12.48 -7.83
CA LYS A 99 -25.18 -11.22 -8.47
C LYS A 99 -24.29 -10.35 -7.58
N ARG A 100 -24.43 -10.45 -6.24
CA ARG A 100 -23.71 -9.62 -5.27
C ARG A 100 -22.32 -10.15 -4.93
N HIS A 101 -22.09 -11.46 -5.05
CA HIS A 101 -20.90 -12.11 -4.52
C HIS A 101 -19.97 -12.73 -5.57
N LYS A 102 -20.13 -12.39 -6.86
CA LYS A 102 -19.16 -12.82 -7.86
C LYS A 102 -17.80 -12.15 -7.59
N PRO A 103 -16.72 -12.92 -7.60
CA PRO A 103 -15.38 -12.34 -7.63
C PRO A 103 -15.26 -11.36 -8.78
N PHE A 104 -14.58 -10.26 -8.55
CA PHE A 104 -14.32 -9.31 -9.61
C PHE A 104 -13.43 -9.95 -10.68
N GLN A 105 -13.76 -9.71 -11.93
CA GLN A 105 -12.95 -10.07 -13.09
C GLN A 105 -13.01 -8.90 -14.06
N ARG A 106 -11.86 -8.33 -14.36
CA ARG A 106 -11.76 -7.29 -15.38
C ARG A 106 -12.22 -7.85 -16.72
N THR A 107 -12.89 -7.02 -17.52
CA THR A 107 -13.16 -7.30 -18.92
C THR A 107 -11.88 -7.15 -19.74
N ALA A 108 -11.87 -7.63 -20.98
CA ALA A 108 -10.71 -7.46 -21.86
C ALA A 108 -10.39 -5.97 -22.19
N LYS A 109 -11.34 -5.07 -21.97
CA LYS A 109 -11.16 -3.62 -22.20
C LYS A 109 -10.63 -2.90 -20.96
N GLN A 110 -10.87 -3.43 -19.77
CA GLN A 110 -10.47 -2.80 -18.52
C GLN A 110 -8.98 -3.01 -18.25
N LYS A 111 -8.26 -1.92 -18.10
CA LYS A 111 -6.82 -1.94 -17.79
C LYS A 111 -6.59 -1.92 -16.28
N THR A 112 -5.44 -2.46 -15.84
CA THR A 112 -4.98 -2.33 -14.45
C THR A 112 -4.93 -0.85 -14.06
N GLN A 113 -5.52 -0.50 -12.91
CA GLN A 113 -5.41 0.85 -12.38
C GLN A 113 -4.13 0.98 -11.56
N ILE A 114 -3.20 1.80 -12.03
CA ILE A 114 -1.91 2.06 -11.39
C ILE A 114 -1.97 3.45 -10.77
N ILE A 115 -2.01 3.52 -9.44
CA ILE A 115 -2.26 4.75 -8.71
C ILE A 115 -1.03 5.14 -7.90
N ALA A 116 -0.38 6.24 -8.26
CA ALA A 116 0.69 6.81 -7.45
C ALA A 116 0.13 7.71 -6.35
N VAL A 117 0.55 7.48 -5.11
CA VAL A 117 0.23 8.34 -3.96
C VAL A 117 1.43 9.21 -3.67
N GLN A 118 1.39 10.47 -4.09
CA GLN A 118 2.55 11.34 -4.07
C GLN A 118 2.25 12.76 -3.58
N ASN A 119 3.16 13.28 -2.78
CA ASN A 119 3.36 14.71 -2.51
C ASN A 119 4.81 14.90 -2.04
N GLN A 120 5.44 15.97 -2.48
CA GLN A 120 6.80 16.34 -2.10
C GLN A 120 6.91 16.66 -0.59
N LYS A 121 5.83 17.11 0.03
CA LYS A 121 5.81 17.40 1.47
C LYS A 121 5.85 16.11 2.30
N GLY A 122 6.76 16.09 3.26
CA GLY A 122 6.81 15.04 4.28
C GLY A 122 5.65 15.15 5.28
N GLY A 123 5.18 14.02 5.83
CA GLY A 123 4.18 14.01 6.90
C GLY A 123 2.74 14.32 6.47
N VAL A 124 2.43 14.32 5.17
CA VAL A 124 1.06 14.49 4.62
C VAL A 124 0.28 13.18 4.51
N SER A 125 0.73 12.14 5.20
CA SER A 125 0.04 10.84 5.29
C SER A 125 0.02 10.00 3.99
N LYS A 126 1.02 10.11 3.10
CA LYS A 126 1.12 9.28 1.88
C LYS A 126 0.99 7.79 2.20
N THR A 127 1.91 7.24 2.95
CA THR A 127 1.93 5.83 3.35
C THR A 127 0.66 5.39 4.08
N SER A 128 0.11 6.24 4.96
CA SER A 128 -1.14 5.94 5.65
C SER A 128 -2.33 5.87 4.70
N LEU A 129 -2.37 6.71 3.67
CA LEU A 129 -3.40 6.73 2.64
C LEU A 129 -3.24 5.50 1.73
N SER A 130 -2.04 5.20 1.25
CA SER A 130 -1.72 4.01 0.44
C SER A 130 -2.16 2.74 1.16
N ASN A 131 -1.77 2.60 2.44
CA ASN A 131 -2.13 1.46 3.27
C ASN A 131 -3.65 1.36 3.51
N ALA A 132 -4.33 2.48 3.79
CA ALA A 132 -5.77 2.49 4.00
C ALA A 132 -6.55 2.13 2.72
N ILE A 133 -6.13 2.61 1.56
CA ILE A 133 -6.75 2.27 0.26
C ILE A 133 -6.56 0.78 -0.02
N ALA A 134 -5.33 0.27 0.03
CA ALA A 134 -5.02 -1.12 -0.27
C ALA A 134 -5.80 -2.08 0.63
N THR A 135 -5.71 -1.90 1.95
CA THR A 135 -6.39 -2.77 2.92
C THR A 135 -7.90 -2.57 2.91
N GLY A 136 -8.38 -1.34 2.67
CA GLY A 136 -9.80 -1.05 2.56
C GLY A 136 -10.42 -1.75 1.35
N LEU A 137 -9.77 -1.70 0.19
CA LEU A 137 -10.22 -2.41 -1.01
C LEU A 137 -10.08 -3.93 -0.87
N ALA A 138 -9.00 -4.42 -0.26
CA ALA A 138 -8.79 -5.84 -0.06
C ALA A 138 -9.76 -6.47 0.95
N ILE A 139 -9.96 -5.82 2.11
CA ILE A 139 -10.72 -6.41 3.23
C ILE A 139 -12.20 -6.05 3.19
N ASN A 140 -12.57 -4.79 2.86
CA ASN A 140 -13.95 -4.32 2.94
C ASN A 140 -14.77 -4.53 1.68
N TYR A 141 -14.12 -4.79 0.54
CA TYR A 141 -14.82 -5.07 -0.71
C TYR A 141 -14.82 -6.56 -0.99
N HIS A 142 -15.93 -7.22 -0.77
CA HIS A 142 -16.13 -8.66 -0.95
C HIS A 142 -15.99 -9.14 -2.41
N VAL A 143 -15.83 -8.24 -3.35
CA VAL A 143 -15.52 -8.55 -4.75
C VAL A 143 -14.14 -9.19 -4.95
N GLY A 144 -13.21 -8.98 -3.99
CA GLY A 144 -11.90 -9.63 -3.99
C GLY A 144 -10.96 -9.11 -5.07
N TYR A 145 -10.75 -7.79 -5.16
CA TYR A 145 -9.74 -7.22 -6.04
C TYR A 145 -8.35 -7.79 -5.77
N LYS A 146 -7.62 -8.11 -6.83
CA LYS A 146 -6.20 -8.45 -6.75
C LYS A 146 -5.40 -7.16 -6.69
N ILE A 147 -4.73 -6.91 -5.58
CA ILE A 147 -4.06 -5.65 -5.30
C ILE A 147 -2.57 -5.90 -5.10
N CYS A 148 -1.73 -5.06 -5.70
CA CYS A 148 -0.30 -5.00 -5.42
C CYS A 148 0.05 -3.63 -4.82
N LEU A 149 0.78 -3.64 -3.72
CA LEU A 149 1.46 -2.47 -3.17
C LEU A 149 2.88 -2.43 -3.68
N ILE A 150 3.38 -1.24 -4.00
CA ILE A 150 4.79 -1.01 -4.31
C ILE A 150 5.28 0.10 -3.39
N ASP A 151 6.26 -0.22 -2.56
CA ASP A 151 6.91 0.76 -1.69
C ASP A 151 8.14 1.33 -2.41
N MET A 152 8.04 2.57 -2.88
CA MET A 152 9.14 3.27 -3.55
C MET A 152 9.99 4.12 -2.59
N ASP A 153 9.65 4.12 -1.29
CA ASP A 153 10.38 4.89 -0.28
C ASP A 153 11.45 4.01 0.39
N GLY A 154 12.72 4.28 0.17
CA GLY A 154 13.85 3.61 0.83
C GLY A 154 13.87 3.75 2.36
N GLN A 155 12.91 4.49 2.97
CA GLN A 155 12.64 4.39 4.41
C GLN A 155 11.91 3.09 4.77
N SER A 156 11.34 2.39 3.79
CA SER A 156 10.63 1.12 3.93
C SER A 156 9.47 1.18 4.95
N THR A 157 8.82 2.34 5.06
CA THR A 157 7.74 2.53 6.04
C THR A 157 6.52 1.70 5.68
N LEU A 158 6.10 1.69 4.41
CA LEU A 158 4.99 0.85 3.96
C LEU A 158 5.35 -0.63 4.07
N THR A 159 6.56 -1.01 3.69
CA THR A 159 7.08 -2.37 3.80
C THR A 159 6.98 -2.91 5.23
N SER A 160 7.20 -2.07 6.25
CA SER A 160 7.12 -2.48 7.66
C SER A 160 5.71 -2.94 8.08
N PHE A 161 4.65 -2.51 7.39
CA PHE A 161 3.28 -2.98 7.62
C PHE A 161 3.05 -4.42 7.12
N TYR A 162 3.91 -4.92 6.27
CA TYR A 162 3.78 -6.19 5.57
C TYR A 162 5.06 -7.03 5.76
N PRO A 163 5.28 -7.59 6.97
CA PRO A 163 6.44 -8.43 7.23
C PRO A 163 6.43 -9.67 6.33
N PRO A 164 7.60 -10.30 6.10
CA PRO A 164 7.71 -11.56 5.40
C PRO A 164 6.76 -12.63 5.97
N VAL A 165 6.03 -13.31 5.10
CA VAL A 165 5.09 -14.37 5.48
C VAL A 165 5.75 -15.74 5.41
N HIS A 166 6.69 -15.92 4.47
CA HIS A 166 7.37 -17.18 4.23
C HIS A 166 8.79 -17.19 4.81
N LYS A 167 9.23 -18.35 5.33
CA LYS A 167 10.56 -18.48 5.94
C LYS A 167 11.72 -18.16 4.97
N HIS A 168 11.57 -18.45 3.69
CA HIS A 168 12.59 -18.15 2.68
C HIS A 168 12.74 -16.65 2.39
N GLU A 169 11.76 -15.84 2.77
CA GLU A 169 11.80 -14.38 2.68
C GLU A 169 12.60 -13.72 3.83
N THR A 170 13.13 -14.53 4.74
CA THR A 170 13.96 -14.05 5.84
C THR A 170 15.35 -14.70 5.80
N LYS A 171 16.36 -13.94 6.22
CA LYS A 171 17.74 -14.45 6.37
C LYS A 171 18.28 -14.12 7.77
N HIS A 172 19.13 -15.00 8.28
CA HIS A 172 19.90 -14.73 9.48
C HIS A 172 21.17 -13.99 9.08
N ILE A 173 21.41 -12.85 9.72
CA ILE A 173 22.67 -12.12 9.63
C ILE A 173 23.36 -12.18 10.98
N GLU A 174 24.67 -12.30 10.98
CA GLU A 174 25.50 -12.23 12.18
C GLU A 174 26.26 -10.92 12.19
N ARG A 175 26.17 -10.18 13.29
CA ARG A 175 26.88 -8.93 13.51
C ARG A 175 27.38 -8.88 14.96
N ASN A 176 28.67 -8.69 15.13
CA ASN A 176 29.32 -8.64 16.45
C ASN A 176 28.94 -9.83 17.36
N GLY A 177 28.86 -11.05 16.80
CA GLY A 177 28.52 -12.26 17.53
C GLY A 177 27.04 -12.44 17.89
N ALA A 178 26.15 -11.50 17.52
CA ALA A 178 24.72 -11.64 17.67
C ALA A 178 24.06 -12.00 16.32
N LYS A 179 23.02 -12.85 16.36
CA LYS A 179 22.25 -13.26 15.18
C LYS A 179 20.96 -12.47 15.10
N TYR A 180 20.66 -11.95 13.94
CA TYR A 180 19.46 -11.16 13.66
C TYR A 180 18.70 -11.75 12.48
N ILE A 181 17.38 -11.57 12.47
CA ILE A 181 16.53 -11.91 11.33
C ILE A 181 16.39 -10.66 10.47
N SER A 182 16.77 -10.76 9.21
CA SER A 182 16.64 -9.68 8.21
C SER A 182 15.66 -10.09 7.13
N ASP A 183 15.01 -9.09 6.51
CA ASP A 183 14.23 -9.26 5.30
C ASP A 183 15.15 -9.70 4.16
N ALA A 184 14.76 -10.74 3.42
CA ALA A 184 15.52 -11.29 2.30
C ALA A 184 14.76 -11.18 0.98
N ARG A 185 13.59 -10.52 0.97
CA ARG A 185 12.81 -10.29 -0.23
C ARG A 185 13.56 -9.37 -1.19
N THR A 186 13.37 -9.59 -2.48
CA THR A 186 13.87 -8.70 -3.53
C THR A 186 13.14 -7.36 -3.42
N SER A 187 13.87 -6.26 -3.31
CA SER A 187 13.28 -4.92 -3.20
C SER A 187 12.92 -4.34 -4.57
N ILE A 188 12.09 -3.29 -4.56
CA ILE A 188 11.82 -2.52 -5.78
C ILE A 188 13.10 -1.88 -6.32
N GLY A 189 14.02 -1.45 -5.46
CA GLY A 189 15.31 -0.91 -5.86
C GLY A 189 16.16 -1.94 -6.60
N ASP A 190 16.18 -3.20 -6.13
CA ASP A 190 16.85 -4.30 -6.83
C ASP A 190 16.28 -4.47 -8.25
N LEU A 191 14.94 -4.51 -8.38
CA LEU A 191 14.26 -4.65 -9.67
C LEU A 191 14.55 -3.47 -10.63
N MET A 192 14.64 -2.25 -10.09
CA MET A 192 14.92 -1.05 -10.86
C MET A 192 16.32 -1.05 -11.49
N THR A 193 17.21 -1.94 -11.06
CA THR A 193 18.57 -2.10 -11.62
C THR A 193 18.67 -3.18 -12.69
N LEU A 194 17.68 -4.07 -12.79
CA LEU A 194 17.68 -5.17 -13.78
C LEU A 194 17.55 -4.63 -15.20
N ASP A 195 18.12 -5.39 -16.13
CA ASP A 195 17.95 -5.12 -17.56
C ASP A 195 16.63 -5.72 -18.05
N PRO A 196 15.66 -4.90 -18.47
CA PRO A 196 14.36 -5.40 -18.93
C PRO A 196 14.42 -6.19 -20.24
N ASN A 197 15.58 -6.20 -20.93
CA ASN A 197 15.78 -6.94 -22.17
C ASN A 197 16.26 -8.39 -21.94
N THR A 198 16.50 -8.80 -20.69
CA THR A 198 16.90 -10.18 -20.37
C THR A 198 15.71 -11.14 -20.39
N GLU A 199 15.97 -12.39 -20.75
CA GLU A 199 14.94 -13.44 -20.78
C GLU A 199 14.33 -13.73 -19.42
N THR A 200 15.08 -13.50 -18.33
CA THR A 200 14.65 -13.79 -16.95
C THR A 200 13.89 -12.64 -16.32
N PHE A 201 13.90 -11.44 -16.92
CA PHE A 201 13.34 -10.23 -16.29
C PHE A 201 11.90 -10.38 -15.79
N GLN A 202 11.03 -10.98 -16.61
CA GLN A 202 9.63 -11.17 -16.22
C GLN A 202 9.49 -12.12 -15.02
N ASP A 203 10.28 -13.19 -14.99
CA ASP A 203 10.27 -14.15 -13.89
C ASP A 203 10.87 -13.52 -12.62
N ASP A 204 11.94 -12.74 -12.74
CA ASP A 204 12.56 -12.02 -11.62
C ASP A 204 11.57 -11.03 -11.00
N VAL A 205 10.82 -10.29 -11.82
CA VAL A 205 9.77 -9.38 -11.34
C VAL A 205 8.64 -10.13 -10.64
N ARG A 206 8.14 -11.22 -11.21
CA ARG A 206 7.07 -12.03 -10.60
C ARG A 206 7.51 -12.65 -9.27
N ASN A 207 8.74 -13.12 -9.20
CA ASN A 207 9.32 -13.72 -7.99
C ASN A 207 9.55 -12.70 -6.87
N ALA A 208 9.66 -11.41 -7.19
CA ALA A 208 9.79 -10.34 -6.19
C ALA A 208 8.45 -9.96 -5.55
N VAL A 209 7.34 -10.36 -6.14
CA VAL A 209 6.00 -10.11 -5.59
C VAL A 209 5.77 -11.02 -4.38
N SER A 210 5.72 -10.44 -3.21
CA SER A 210 5.60 -11.16 -1.94
C SER A 210 4.16 -11.22 -1.43
N ASP A 211 3.84 -12.32 -0.77
CA ASP A 211 2.57 -12.50 -0.08
C ASP A 211 2.44 -11.58 1.13
N THR A 212 1.20 -11.26 1.50
CA THR A 212 0.88 -10.63 2.77
C THR A 212 -0.10 -11.51 3.56
N LEU A 213 -0.38 -11.12 4.80
CA LEU A 213 -1.42 -11.80 5.61
C LEU A 213 -2.85 -11.53 5.10
N ILE A 214 -3.00 -10.75 4.04
CA ILE A 214 -4.28 -10.48 3.36
C ILE A 214 -4.24 -11.18 2.00
N PRO A 215 -5.04 -12.23 1.76
CA PRO A 215 -4.85 -13.17 0.64
C PRO A 215 -4.81 -12.54 -0.76
N ASN A 216 -5.58 -11.47 -0.97
CA ASN A 216 -5.67 -10.77 -2.26
C ASN A 216 -4.82 -9.49 -2.33
N LEU A 217 -3.95 -9.28 -1.36
CA LEU A 217 -3.01 -8.17 -1.30
C LEU A 217 -1.58 -8.69 -1.32
N LYS A 218 -0.80 -8.25 -2.29
CA LYS A 218 0.63 -8.54 -2.44
C LYS A 218 1.44 -7.27 -2.29
N ILE A 219 2.75 -7.41 -2.12
CA ILE A 219 3.68 -6.28 -2.02
C ILE A 219 4.97 -6.56 -2.78
N ILE A 220 5.50 -5.53 -3.44
CA ILE A 220 6.91 -5.43 -3.78
C ILE A 220 7.52 -4.48 -2.75
N PRO A 221 8.38 -4.98 -1.85
CA PRO A 221 8.90 -4.20 -0.73
C PRO A 221 9.98 -3.21 -1.14
N ALA A 222 10.21 -2.18 -0.32
CA ALA A 222 11.42 -1.38 -0.35
C ALA A 222 12.47 -1.93 0.60
N SER A 223 13.71 -1.58 0.35
CA SER A 223 14.85 -1.81 1.23
C SER A 223 15.56 -0.50 1.55
N GLN A 224 16.29 -0.45 2.66
CA GLN A 224 17.11 0.73 2.98
C GLN A 224 18.24 0.96 1.95
N SER A 225 18.70 -0.09 1.28
CA SER A 225 19.64 0.02 0.16
C SER A 225 19.07 0.73 -1.06
N ASP A 226 17.74 0.82 -1.19
CA ASP A 226 17.08 1.49 -2.32
C ASP A 226 17.33 3.00 -2.34
N ARG A 227 17.80 3.60 -1.23
CA ARG A 227 18.25 5.00 -1.18
C ARG A 227 19.42 5.27 -2.11
N ASP A 228 20.26 4.28 -2.33
CA ASP A 228 21.42 4.38 -3.21
C ASP A 228 21.01 4.28 -4.69
N THR A 229 19.77 3.85 -4.99
CA THR A 229 19.26 3.70 -6.36
C THR A 229 19.22 5.03 -7.12
N GLU A 230 19.08 6.16 -6.41
CA GLU A 230 19.19 7.49 -7.05
C GLU A 230 20.59 7.73 -7.64
N SER A 231 21.63 7.31 -6.93
CA SER A 231 23.01 7.38 -7.43
C SER A 231 23.27 6.37 -8.55
N LEU A 232 22.63 5.19 -8.46
CA LEU A 232 22.72 4.16 -9.48
C LEU A 232 22.06 4.60 -10.80
N SER A 233 21.05 5.45 -10.78
CA SER A 233 20.37 5.97 -12.00
C SER A 233 21.34 6.63 -12.99
N THR A 234 22.46 7.12 -12.52
CA THR A 234 23.55 7.73 -13.31
C THR A 234 24.71 6.79 -13.57
N SER A 235 24.68 5.56 -13.06
CA SER A 235 25.75 4.58 -13.19
C SER A 235 25.99 4.17 -14.65
N ASP A 236 27.24 3.85 -14.97
CA ASP A 236 27.62 3.41 -16.32
C ASP A 236 26.98 2.05 -16.68
N ASP A 237 26.68 1.22 -15.69
CA ASP A 237 26.06 -0.09 -15.92
C ASP A 237 24.61 0.05 -16.35
N LEU A 238 23.84 0.98 -15.77
CA LEU A 238 22.48 1.27 -16.21
C LEU A 238 22.45 1.96 -17.59
N LYS A 239 23.43 2.83 -17.88
CA LYS A 239 23.58 3.44 -19.22
C LYS A 239 23.84 2.42 -20.33
N LYS A 240 24.60 1.35 -20.04
CA LYS A 240 24.88 0.28 -21.01
C LYS A 240 23.64 -0.51 -21.41
N GLN A 241 22.60 -0.56 -20.57
CA GLN A 241 21.35 -1.26 -20.85
C GLN A 241 20.51 -0.56 -21.93
N ASN A 242 20.83 0.69 -22.28
CA ASN A 242 20.11 1.51 -23.27
C ASN A 242 18.61 1.65 -22.97
N VAL A 243 18.25 1.71 -21.69
CA VAL A 243 16.88 1.88 -21.18
C VAL A 243 16.73 3.28 -20.61
N ASP A 244 15.64 3.98 -20.97
CA ASP A 244 15.35 5.29 -20.39
C ASP A 244 15.18 5.16 -18.88
N PRO A 245 15.94 5.89 -18.08
CA PRO A 245 15.85 5.81 -16.62
C PRO A 245 14.45 6.07 -16.05
N THR A 246 13.61 6.86 -16.74
CA THR A 246 12.26 7.19 -16.28
C THR A 246 11.23 6.10 -16.56
N THR A 247 11.55 5.08 -17.37
CA THR A 247 10.62 4.01 -17.76
C THR A 247 10.81 2.71 -17.00
N ARG A 248 11.75 2.63 -16.07
CA ARG A 248 12.12 1.37 -15.40
C ARG A 248 10.97 0.76 -14.60
N LEU A 249 10.27 1.58 -13.80
CA LEU A 249 9.08 1.09 -13.10
C LEU A 249 7.99 0.66 -14.07
N LYS A 250 7.81 1.38 -15.16
CA LYS A 250 6.84 1.00 -16.21
C LYS A 250 7.16 -0.40 -16.76
N ASN A 251 8.41 -0.71 -17.05
CA ASN A 251 8.82 -2.03 -17.52
C ASN A 251 8.53 -3.13 -16.48
N ILE A 252 8.74 -2.84 -15.19
CA ILE A 252 8.38 -3.76 -14.09
C ILE A 252 6.87 -4.00 -14.07
N LEU A 253 6.06 -2.93 -14.18
CA LEU A 253 4.61 -3.06 -14.17
C LEU A 253 4.06 -3.76 -15.41
N ASP A 254 4.70 -3.59 -16.56
CA ASP A 254 4.33 -4.31 -17.80
C ASP A 254 4.59 -5.82 -17.66
N ALA A 255 5.62 -6.24 -16.91
CA ALA A 255 5.85 -7.64 -16.61
C ALA A 255 4.79 -8.25 -15.68
N LEU A 256 4.02 -7.42 -14.97
CA LEU A 256 2.90 -7.82 -14.09
C LEU A 256 1.52 -7.60 -14.76
N ASP A 257 1.47 -7.26 -16.05
CA ASP A 257 0.20 -7.01 -16.72
C ASP A 257 -0.73 -8.24 -16.63
N GLY A 258 -1.99 -7.98 -16.32
CA GLY A 258 -3.00 -9.02 -16.15
C GLY A 258 -3.01 -9.71 -14.77
N GLU A 259 -2.00 -9.55 -13.93
CA GLU A 259 -1.93 -10.20 -12.62
C GLU A 259 -2.73 -9.48 -11.55
N PHE A 260 -2.79 -8.15 -11.61
CA PHE A 260 -3.45 -7.29 -10.63
C PHE A 260 -4.53 -6.42 -11.25
N ASP A 261 -5.57 -6.15 -10.48
CA ASP A 261 -6.63 -5.20 -10.87
C ASP A 261 -6.22 -3.77 -10.52
N ILE A 262 -5.56 -3.61 -9.37
CA ILE A 262 -5.15 -2.32 -8.83
C ILE A 262 -3.70 -2.44 -8.33
N ILE A 263 -2.86 -1.49 -8.72
CA ILE A 263 -1.51 -1.32 -8.19
C ILE A 263 -1.44 0.04 -7.51
N LEU A 264 -0.98 0.07 -6.27
CA LEU A 264 -0.78 1.29 -5.50
C LEU A 264 0.71 1.51 -5.27
N ILE A 265 1.21 2.68 -5.65
CA ILE A 265 2.61 3.05 -5.51
C ILE A 265 2.72 4.09 -4.39
N ASP A 266 3.34 3.73 -3.27
CA ASP A 266 3.72 4.67 -2.21
C ASP A 266 5.07 5.28 -2.51
N THR A 267 5.20 6.60 -2.44
CA THR A 267 6.37 7.31 -2.93
C THR A 267 7.09 8.09 -1.84
N PRO A 268 8.42 8.30 -1.96
CA PRO A 268 9.17 9.14 -1.04
C PRO A 268 8.74 10.63 -1.15
N PRO A 269 9.06 11.45 -0.13
CA PRO A 269 8.79 12.89 -0.16
C PRO A 269 9.85 13.68 -0.95
N SER A 270 10.38 13.12 -2.02
CA SER A 270 11.42 13.73 -2.86
C SER A 270 10.97 13.71 -4.32
N LEU A 271 11.61 14.50 -5.17
CA LEU A 271 11.41 14.50 -6.62
C LEU A 271 12.54 13.77 -7.35
N GLY A 272 13.03 12.71 -6.75
CA GLY A 272 14.12 11.91 -7.29
C GLY A 272 13.65 10.87 -8.29
N PHE A 273 14.55 9.98 -8.62
CA PHE A 273 14.38 8.89 -9.57
C PHE A 273 13.15 8.02 -9.29
N ALA A 274 12.94 7.62 -8.03
CA ALA A 274 11.79 6.82 -7.60
C ALA A 274 10.45 7.52 -7.93
N THR A 275 10.34 8.81 -7.62
CA THR A 275 9.11 9.60 -7.85
C THR A 275 8.83 9.82 -9.32
N LEU A 276 9.85 10.14 -10.14
CA LEU A 276 9.69 10.34 -11.58
C LEU A 276 9.22 9.05 -12.26
N ASN A 277 9.78 7.91 -11.88
CA ASN A 277 9.34 6.61 -12.36
C ASN A 277 7.90 6.29 -11.94
N SER A 278 7.53 6.61 -10.69
CA SER A 278 6.17 6.42 -10.20
C SER A 278 5.14 7.22 -11.00
N TYR A 279 5.45 8.48 -11.31
CA TYR A 279 4.59 9.31 -12.15
C TYR A 279 4.49 8.81 -13.59
N PHE A 280 5.63 8.40 -14.16
CA PHE A 280 5.64 7.90 -15.54
C PHE A 280 4.88 6.57 -15.69
N ALA A 281 4.91 5.72 -14.68
CA ALA A 281 4.24 4.41 -14.71
C ALA A 281 2.76 4.46 -14.33
N ALA A 282 2.33 5.49 -13.60
CA ALA A 282 0.97 5.61 -13.07
C ALA A 282 -0.07 5.92 -14.16
N THR A 283 -1.28 5.35 -14.02
CA THR A 283 -2.47 5.75 -14.77
C THR A 283 -3.27 6.81 -14.03
N SER A 284 -3.04 6.98 -12.73
CA SER A 284 -3.75 7.94 -11.89
C SER A 284 -2.89 8.40 -10.72
N VAL A 285 -3.20 9.59 -10.18
CA VAL A 285 -2.43 10.19 -9.09
C VAL A 285 -3.35 10.64 -7.96
N LEU A 286 -2.97 10.30 -6.73
CA LEU A 286 -3.56 10.83 -5.51
C LEU A 286 -2.54 11.70 -4.79
N ILE A 287 -2.94 12.91 -4.43
CA ILE A 287 -2.06 13.92 -3.83
C ILE A 287 -2.58 14.24 -2.43
N PRO A 288 -2.13 13.51 -1.38
CA PRO A 288 -2.50 13.84 -0.02
C PRO A 288 -1.91 15.20 0.38
N CYS A 289 -2.75 16.08 0.90
CA CYS A 289 -2.38 17.43 1.32
C CYS A 289 -3.05 17.73 2.68
N LYS A 290 -2.33 18.34 3.60
CA LYS A 290 -2.96 18.90 4.79
C LYS A 290 -3.53 20.28 4.46
N ALA A 291 -4.67 20.60 5.06
CA ALA A 291 -5.25 21.94 4.98
C ALA A 291 -4.54 22.91 5.96
N GLU A 292 -3.24 23.04 5.83
CA GLU A 292 -2.37 23.95 6.58
C GLU A 292 -1.62 24.84 5.56
N HIS A 293 -1.48 26.15 5.82
CA HIS A 293 -0.91 27.11 4.86
C HIS A 293 0.43 26.63 4.26
N ASN A 294 1.39 26.29 5.12
CA ASN A 294 2.72 25.85 4.64
C ASN A 294 2.68 24.57 3.79
N ASP A 295 1.75 23.66 4.08
CA ASP A 295 1.64 22.39 3.35
C ASP A 295 0.91 22.61 2.01
N THR A 296 -0.09 23.50 2.01
CA THR A 296 -0.83 23.89 0.81
C THR A 296 0.05 24.67 -0.17
N ASP A 297 0.80 25.67 0.32
CA ASP A 297 1.72 26.47 -0.50
C ASP A 297 2.78 25.59 -1.15
N ALA A 298 3.39 24.68 -0.38
CA ALA A 298 4.38 23.74 -0.91
C ALA A 298 3.75 22.79 -1.95
N THR A 299 2.51 22.35 -1.75
CA THR A 299 1.80 21.50 -2.71
C THR A 299 1.46 22.26 -3.99
N CYS A 300 1.04 23.52 -3.90
CA CYS A 300 0.77 24.36 -5.07
C CYS A 300 2.05 24.67 -5.87
N ALA A 301 3.16 24.96 -5.20
CA ALA A 301 4.46 25.13 -5.87
C ALA A 301 4.88 23.84 -6.58
N TYR A 302 4.61 22.69 -5.97
CA TYR A 302 4.86 21.40 -6.58
C TYR A 302 4.03 21.16 -7.85
N PHE A 303 2.79 21.62 -7.93
CA PHE A 303 1.97 21.50 -9.15
C PHE A 303 2.58 22.24 -10.33
N GLN A 304 3.21 23.40 -10.10
CA GLN A 304 3.91 24.14 -11.16
C GLN A 304 5.11 23.34 -11.71
N TYR A 305 5.78 22.59 -10.83
CA TYR A 305 6.86 21.71 -11.27
C TYR A 305 6.33 20.50 -12.04
N LEU A 306 5.24 19.87 -11.59
CA LEU A 306 4.59 18.76 -12.32
C LEU A 306 4.20 19.17 -13.74
N ASP A 307 3.64 20.37 -13.94
CA ASP A 307 3.31 20.90 -15.25
C ASP A 307 4.54 20.88 -16.18
N SER A 308 5.71 21.23 -15.66
CA SER A 308 6.96 21.27 -16.44
C SER A 308 7.46 19.88 -16.88
N ILE A 309 7.14 18.80 -16.16
CA ILE A 309 7.63 17.45 -16.47
C ILE A 309 6.63 16.60 -17.25
N ILE A 310 5.33 16.84 -17.12
CA ILE A 310 4.29 16.03 -17.78
C ILE A 310 4.39 16.10 -19.30
N GLY A 311 4.72 17.28 -19.86
CA GLY A 311 4.97 17.41 -21.29
C GLY A 311 6.08 16.49 -21.80
N ASN A 312 7.16 16.33 -21.02
CA ASN A 312 8.25 15.42 -21.34
C ASN A 312 7.80 13.94 -21.24
N PHE A 313 6.94 13.62 -20.30
CA PHE A 313 6.40 12.27 -20.15
C PHE A 313 5.51 11.90 -21.33
N ILE A 314 4.64 12.80 -21.78
CA ILE A 314 3.80 12.60 -22.97
C ILE A 314 4.68 12.40 -24.20
N ALA A 315 5.74 13.19 -24.37
CA ALA A 315 6.68 13.03 -25.46
C ALA A 315 7.42 11.68 -25.46
N LYS A 316 7.56 11.06 -24.27
CA LYS A 316 8.13 9.72 -24.08
C LYS A 316 7.09 8.58 -24.16
N GLY A 317 5.83 8.89 -24.47
CA GLY A 317 4.77 7.90 -24.67
C GLY A 317 3.83 7.67 -23.47
N HIS A 318 3.88 8.52 -22.42
CA HIS A 318 2.89 8.46 -21.35
C HIS A 318 1.50 8.83 -21.89
N GLN A 319 0.49 8.01 -21.59
CA GLN A 319 -0.86 8.13 -22.20
C GLN A 319 -1.77 9.17 -21.52
N GLY A 320 -1.28 9.84 -20.48
CA GLY A 320 -2.09 10.72 -19.64
C GLY A 320 -2.59 10.02 -18.38
N TYR A 321 -3.27 10.76 -17.49
CA TYR A 321 -3.87 10.23 -16.28
C TYR A 321 -5.38 10.11 -16.43
N ASP A 322 -5.92 8.97 -16.00
CA ASP A 322 -7.37 8.76 -15.88
C ASP A 322 -7.98 9.74 -14.87
N PHE A 323 -7.27 9.96 -13.75
CA PHE A 323 -7.59 11.01 -12.78
C PHE A 323 -6.37 11.48 -11.99
N ALA A 324 -6.43 12.75 -11.52
CA ALA A 324 -5.53 13.30 -10.52
C ALA A 324 -6.38 13.98 -9.44
N LYS A 325 -6.23 13.56 -8.16
CA LYS A 325 -7.08 14.06 -7.07
C LYS A 325 -6.28 14.49 -5.86
N ILE A 326 -6.61 15.66 -5.33
CA ILE A 326 -6.12 16.16 -4.04
C ILE A 326 -6.97 15.53 -2.93
N VAL A 327 -6.32 14.84 -1.99
CA VAL A 327 -6.97 14.19 -0.84
C VAL A 327 -6.58 14.95 0.42
N ILE A 328 -7.52 15.64 1.04
CA ILE A 328 -7.23 16.31 2.32
C ILE A 328 -6.99 15.27 3.40
N SER A 329 -5.82 15.34 4.00
CA SER A 329 -5.35 14.40 5.03
C SER A 329 -5.18 15.08 6.38
N ASN A 330 -5.17 14.28 7.44
CA ASN A 330 -4.96 14.74 8.82
C ASN A 330 -5.96 15.84 9.28
N TRP A 331 -7.16 15.82 8.74
CA TRP A 331 -8.21 16.82 8.94
C TRP A 331 -8.72 16.85 10.40
N LYS A 332 -8.65 17.99 11.05
CA LYS A 332 -9.14 18.20 12.43
C LYS A 332 -10.49 18.95 12.48
N GLY A 333 -10.84 19.65 11.41
CA GLY A 333 -12.10 20.40 11.30
C GLY A 333 -12.07 21.78 11.93
N SER A 334 -10.90 22.42 12.04
CA SER A 334 -10.79 23.80 12.48
C SER A 334 -11.29 24.78 11.41
N ASP A 335 -11.68 26.00 11.84
CA ASP A 335 -12.12 27.04 10.91
C ASP A 335 -11.06 27.39 9.88
N SER A 336 -9.79 27.48 10.29
CA SER A 336 -8.67 27.72 9.37
C SER A 336 -8.51 26.61 8.33
N GLU A 337 -8.67 25.33 8.71
CA GLU A 337 -8.63 24.21 7.76
C GLU A 337 -9.81 24.28 6.78
N LEU A 338 -11.00 24.70 7.28
CA LEU A 338 -12.18 24.86 6.44
C LEU A 338 -12.00 25.97 5.40
N ASP A 339 -11.41 27.11 5.79
CA ASP A 339 -11.12 28.22 4.88
C ASP A 339 -10.13 27.78 3.79
N ILE A 340 -9.05 27.07 4.16
CA ILE A 340 -8.08 26.53 3.19
C ILE A 340 -8.73 25.51 2.28
N PHE A 341 -9.55 24.60 2.81
CA PHE A 341 -10.28 23.63 2.01
C PHE A 341 -11.20 24.30 0.98
N ASN A 342 -11.97 25.31 1.39
CA ASN A 342 -12.85 26.06 0.52
C ASN A 342 -12.05 26.80 -0.59
N ALA A 343 -10.89 27.37 -0.25
CA ALA A 343 -9.99 27.98 -1.22
C ALA A 343 -9.47 26.95 -2.24
N LEU A 344 -9.06 25.76 -1.79
CA LEU A 344 -8.63 24.68 -2.70
C LEU A 344 -9.76 24.21 -3.62
N VAL A 345 -10.98 24.03 -3.09
CA VAL A 345 -12.14 23.66 -3.89
C VAL A 345 -12.49 24.76 -4.90
N SER A 346 -12.42 26.04 -4.48
CA SER A 346 -12.64 27.15 -5.39
C SER A 346 -11.64 27.21 -6.55
N GLN A 347 -10.38 26.85 -6.29
CA GLN A 347 -9.30 26.93 -7.28
C GLN A 347 -9.23 25.68 -8.17
N PHE A 348 -9.41 24.48 -7.59
CA PHE A 348 -9.15 23.20 -8.25
C PHE A 348 -10.44 22.41 -8.56
N GLY A 349 -11.59 22.87 -8.09
CA GLY A 349 -12.89 22.25 -8.37
C GLY A 349 -12.93 20.76 -8.03
N ASP A 350 -13.34 19.97 -8.99
CA ASP A 350 -13.48 18.51 -8.87
C ASP A 350 -12.16 17.75 -8.67
N ALA A 351 -11.01 18.40 -8.84
CA ALA A 351 -9.72 17.79 -8.50
C ALA A 351 -9.55 17.60 -6.99
N VAL A 352 -10.32 18.30 -6.14
CA VAL A 352 -10.32 18.11 -4.68
C VAL A 352 -11.39 17.11 -4.30
N LEU A 353 -10.99 16.00 -3.65
CA LEU A 353 -11.97 15.06 -3.09
C LEU A 353 -12.78 15.70 -1.98
N SER A 354 -14.10 15.48 -2.00
CA SER A 354 -15.02 16.03 -0.99
C SER A 354 -14.80 15.41 0.39
N THR A 355 -14.46 14.12 0.42
CA THR A 355 -14.18 13.38 1.64
C THR A 355 -12.76 13.63 2.13
N LYS A 356 -12.62 13.93 3.42
CA LYS A 356 -11.34 14.22 4.06
C LYS A 356 -10.91 13.05 4.94
N MET A 357 -9.63 12.68 4.89
CA MET A 357 -9.06 11.73 5.84
C MET A 357 -8.82 12.44 7.18
N LYS A 358 -9.64 12.14 8.17
CA LYS A 358 -9.62 12.79 9.49
C LYS A 358 -8.39 12.39 10.28
N HIS A 359 -7.90 13.35 11.08
CA HIS A 359 -6.92 13.08 12.11
C HIS A 359 -7.46 12.04 13.09
N SER A 360 -6.70 11.02 13.40
CA SER A 360 -7.14 9.94 14.28
C SER A 360 -5.98 9.30 15.03
N GLU A 361 -6.05 9.33 16.37
CA GLU A 361 -5.11 8.61 17.22
C GLU A 361 -5.27 7.07 17.07
N ALA A 362 -6.44 6.59 16.67
CA ALA A 362 -6.63 5.17 16.37
C ALA A 362 -5.84 4.75 15.11
N VAL A 363 -5.81 5.59 14.07
CA VAL A 363 -4.98 5.34 12.87
C VAL A 363 -3.51 5.30 13.24
N LYS A 364 -3.02 6.27 14.03
CA LYS A 364 -1.62 6.31 14.47
C LYS A 364 -1.24 5.08 15.29
N ARG A 365 -2.12 4.67 16.21
CA ARG A 365 -1.89 3.46 17.02
C ARG A 365 -1.83 2.21 16.15
N CYS A 366 -2.77 2.01 15.22
CA CYS A 366 -2.70 0.89 14.29
C CYS A 366 -1.38 0.91 13.50
N ALA A 367 -0.96 2.09 13.03
CA ALA A 367 0.30 2.25 12.35
C ALA A 367 1.52 1.90 13.23
N SER A 368 1.50 2.25 14.53
CA SER A 368 2.57 1.85 15.47
C SER A 368 2.63 0.35 15.73
N GLU A 369 1.53 -0.36 15.48
CA GLU A 369 1.42 -1.83 15.53
C GLU A 369 1.60 -2.44 14.11
N HIS A 370 2.16 -1.70 13.16
CA HIS A 370 2.39 -2.11 11.78
C HIS A 370 1.14 -2.65 11.06
N SER A 371 -0.02 -2.07 11.36
CA SER A 371 -1.30 -2.52 10.83
C SER A 371 -2.18 -1.36 10.37
N SER A 372 -3.06 -1.65 9.41
CA SER A 372 -4.12 -0.73 9.00
C SER A 372 -5.30 -0.79 9.99
N VAL A 373 -6.11 0.25 10.03
CA VAL A 373 -7.36 0.26 10.80
C VAL A 373 -8.32 -0.85 10.38
N PHE A 374 -8.22 -1.35 9.15
CA PHE A 374 -9.07 -2.40 8.63
C PHE A 374 -8.66 -3.81 9.06
N GLU A 375 -7.43 -3.98 9.57
CA GLU A 375 -6.92 -5.25 10.08
C GLU A 375 -7.33 -5.52 11.53
N PHE A 376 -7.84 -4.51 12.23
CA PHE A 376 -8.35 -4.67 13.60
C PHE A 376 -9.86 -4.88 13.62
N SER A 377 -10.33 -5.75 14.54
CA SER A 377 -11.74 -5.85 14.87
C SER A 377 -12.02 -5.21 16.25
N ARG A 378 -13.27 -4.83 16.47
CA ARG A 378 -13.72 -4.28 17.77
C ARG A 378 -13.46 -5.25 18.93
N SER A 379 -13.52 -6.54 18.68
CA SER A 379 -13.31 -7.57 19.70
C SER A 379 -11.86 -7.64 20.19
N MET A 380 -10.90 -7.14 19.42
CA MET A 380 -9.48 -7.13 19.79
C MET A 380 -9.12 -5.99 20.77
N ASP A 381 -9.92 -4.91 20.85
CA ASP A 381 -9.67 -3.80 21.76
C ASP A 381 -11.00 -3.19 22.28
N SER A 382 -11.61 -3.83 23.26
CA SER A 382 -12.93 -3.44 23.80
C SER A 382 -12.94 -2.04 24.46
N LYS A 383 -11.81 -1.56 24.98
CA LYS A 383 -11.72 -0.26 25.67
C LYS A 383 -11.62 0.93 24.71
N LYS A 384 -11.15 0.71 23.47
CA LYS A 384 -10.92 1.77 22.48
C LYS A 384 -11.77 1.58 21.20
N GLY A 385 -12.72 0.65 21.22
CA GLY A 385 -13.51 0.22 20.07
C GLY A 385 -14.24 1.36 19.35
N LYS A 386 -14.80 2.35 20.06
CA LYS A 386 -15.50 3.48 19.43
C LYS A 386 -14.60 4.38 18.59
N ALA A 387 -13.37 4.64 19.07
CA ALA A 387 -12.40 5.44 18.31
C ALA A 387 -11.91 4.70 17.06
N LEU A 388 -11.71 3.39 17.16
CA LEU A 388 -11.37 2.54 16.03
C LEU A 388 -12.51 2.49 15.00
N GLU A 389 -13.76 2.30 15.45
CA GLU A 389 -14.93 2.29 14.56
C GLU A 389 -15.10 3.63 13.81
N ALA A 390 -14.90 4.75 14.50
CA ALA A 390 -14.94 6.08 13.88
C ALA A 390 -13.83 6.26 12.84
N ALA A 391 -12.62 5.78 13.13
CA ALA A 391 -11.51 5.81 12.21
C ALA A 391 -11.76 4.91 10.99
N GLN A 392 -12.26 3.68 11.20
CA GLN A 392 -12.64 2.77 10.13
C GLN A 392 -13.75 3.36 9.24
N ALA A 393 -14.77 3.99 9.84
CA ALA A 393 -15.86 4.61 9.10
C ALA A 393 -15.33 5.73 8.18
N ASN A 394 -14.49 6.62 8.71
CA ASN A 394 -13.92 7.70 7.90
C ASN A 394 -12.96 7.17 6.81
N CYS A 395 -12.05 6.25 7.13
CA CYS A 395 -11.20 5.64 6.11
C CYS A 395 -12.02 4.93 5.04
N LYS A 396 -13.14 4.28 5.42
CA LYS A 396 -14.05 3.62 4.47
C LYS A 396 -14.73 4.63 3.52
N GLU A 397 -15.11 5.82 4.00
CA GLU A 397 -15.65 6.89 3.14
C GLU A 397 -14.60 7.33 2.10
N VAL A 398 -13.35 7.58 2.53
CA VAL A 398 -12.25 7.95 1.61
C VAL A 398 -12.00 6.85 0.58
N VAL A 399 -11.92 5.58 1.03
CA VAL A 399 -11.73 4.44 0.13
C VAL A 399 -12.90 4.29 -0.84
N ALA A 400 -14.13 4.57 -0.41
CA ALA A 400 -15.31 4.49 -1.27
C ALA A 400 -15.28 5.54 -2.40
N ASP A 401 -14.84 6.76 -2.13
CA ASP A 401 -14.66 7.79 -3.16
C ASP A 401 -13.60 7.36 -4.20
N ILE A 402 -12.47 6.84 -3.74
CA ILE A 402 -11.40 6.36 -4.62
C ILE A 402 -11.86 5.14 -5.42
N HIS A 403 -12.56 4.19 -4.79
CA HIS A 403 -13.15 3.05 -5.46
C HIS A 403 -14.13 3.49 -6.56
N LYS A 404 -14.94 4.52 -6.30
CA LYS A 404 -15.82 5.09 -7.32
C LYS A 404 -15.04 5.63 -8.52
N LEU A 405 -13.95 6.37 -8.31
CA LEU A 405 -13.08 6.84 -9.41
C LEU A 405 -12.58 5.67 -10.26
N ILE A 406 -12.02 4.64 -9.62
CA ILE A 406 -11.53 3.43 -10.29
C ILE A 406 -12.63 2.77 -11.14
N THR A 407 -13.81 2.57 -10.54
CA THR A 407 -14.92 1.91 -11.23
C THR A 407 -15.51 2.76 -12.34
N ASP A 408 -15.47 4.07 -12.23
CA ASP A 408 -15.93 4.99 -13.29
C ASP A 408 -14.97 4.97 -14.48
N VAL A 409 -13.65 4.90 -14.26
CA VAL A 409 -12.65 4.66 -15.31
C VAL A 409 -12.95 3.34 -16.05
N TRP A 410 -13.12 2.26 -15.33
CA TRP A 410 -13.43 0.95 -15.94
C TRP A 410 -14.74 0.96 -16.75
N LYS A 411 -15.76 1.69 -16.31
CA LYS A 411 -17.01 1.86 -17.07
C LYS A 411 -16.80 2.66 -18.36
N GLN A 412 -15.92 3.66 -18.36
CA GLN A 412 -15.55 4.43 -19.57
C GLN A 412 -14.81 3.54 -20.56
N GLN A 413 -13.82 2.76 -20.08
CA GLN A 413 -13.09 1.79 -20.90
C GLN A 413 -14.01 0.74 -21.53
N ASP A 414 -15.02 0.25 -20.81
CA ASP A 414 -16.01 -0.69 -21.34
C ASP A 414 -16.84 -0.08 -22.49
N LYS A 415 -17.15 1.20 -22.40
CA LYS A 415 -17.89 1.92 -23.46
C LYS A 415 -17.00 2.27 -24.68
N GLY A 416 -15.67 2.19 -24.54
CA GLY A 416 -14.72 2.62 -25.57
C GLY A 416 -14.57 4.16 -25.63
N GLU A 417 -14.87 4.85 -24.54
CA GLU A 417 -14.60 6.26 -24.33
C GLU A 417 -13.19 6.37 -23.70
N GLU A 418 -12.17 6.66 -24.53
CA GLU A 418 -10.78 6.94 -24.08
C GLU A 418 -10.55 8.45 -23.95
#